data_f02e42dde4f7673c07ccc71bbb567b59
#
_entry.id   f02e42dde4f7673c07ccc71bbb567b59
#
_cell.length_a   1.000
_cell.length_b   1.000
_cell.length_c   1.000
_cell.angle_alpha   90.00
_cell.angle_beta   90.00
_cell.angle_gamma   90.00
#
_symmetry.space_group_name_H-M   'P 1'
#
loop_
_entity.id
_entity.type
_entity.pdbx_description
1 polymer ?
#
loop_
_entity_poly.entity_id
_entity_poly.type
_entity_poly.pdbx_seq_one_letter_code
_entity_poly.pdbx_strand_id
1 'polypeptide(L)'
;MKFIKYNSIDNVTNKELMKFKESRLYDPYGIWFVTEKVHGCLDENTIIQTSVGDKSIKQICEEYPNIDYQIKSYNVDTKTVEYVDCTNVSVQDNINNWFLITLEDGTNLVVTANHKIYLPEHNCYRQVDQLQVGDLLLVTEK
;
A
#
# COMPACT_ATOMS: atom_id res chain seq x y z
N MET A 1 7.79 5.49 14.04
CA MET A 1 6.57 5.12 13.31
C MET A 1 5.40 5.96 13.73
N LYS A 2 4.57 6.31 12.80
CA LYS A 2 3.44 7.21 13.00
C LYS A 2 2.13 6.47 12.76
N PHE A 3 1.16 6.66 13.65
CA PHE A 3 -0.21 6.19 13.44
C PHE A 3 -1.03 7.33 12.88
N ILE A 4 -1.70 7.10 11.77
CA ILE A 4 -2.54 8.10 11.12
C ILE A 4 -3.94 7.53 10.93
N LYS A 5 -4.92 8.31 11.35
CA LYS A 5 -6.33 8.03 11.11
C LYS A 5 -6.67 8.15 9.65
N TYR A 6 -7.44 7.23 9.13
CA TYR A 6 -7.92 7.41 7.80
C TYR A 6 -9.30 8.11 7.78
N ASN A 7 -9.47 8.98 6.80
CA ASN A 7 -10.63 9.88 6.72
C ASN A 7 -11.74 9.36 5.83
N SER A 8 -11.38 8.71 4.74
CA SER A 8 -12.36 8.22 3.79
C SER A 8 -11.89 6.96 3.08
N ILE A 9 -12.84 6.20 2.61
CA ILE A 9 -12.64 5.10 1.69
C ILE A 9 -13.68 5.22 0.57
N ASP A 10 -13.20 5.26 -0.66
CA ASP A 10 -14.03 5.42 -1.83
C ASP A 10 -13.82 4.27 -2.80
N ASN A 11 -14.93 3.69 -3.24
CA ASN A 11 -14.90 2.72 -4.33
C ASN A 11 -14.81 3.49 -5.64
N VAL A 12 -13.75 3.26 -6.40
CA VAL A 12 -13.48 3.98 -7.65
C VAL A 12 -13.48 3.04 -8.85
N THR A 13 -14.09 3.48 -9.94
CA THR A 13 -13.98 2.79 -11.22
C THR A 13 -12.61 3.05 -11.84
N ASN A 14 -12.18 2.21 -12.79
CA ASN A 14 -10.93 2.46 -13.52
C ASN A 14 -10.90 3.84 -14.19
N LYS A 15 -12.04 4.33 -14.68
CA LYS A 15 -12.16 5.65 -15.29
C LYS A 15 -11.97 6.77 -14.26
N GLU A 16 -12.56 6.63 -13.10
CA GLU A 16 -12.41 7.59 -11.99
C GLU A 16 -10.99 7.58 -11.44
N LEU A 17 -10.37 6.40 -11.33
CA LEU A 17 -8.98 6.26 -10.94
C LEU A 17 -8.03 6.97 -11.91
N MET A 18 -8.23 6.83 -13.22
CA MET A 18 -7.43 7.54 -14.23
C MET A 18 -7.58 9.05 -14.10
N LYS A 19 -8.79 9.56 -13.91
CA LYS A 19 -9.03 11.00 -13.67
C LYS A 19 -8.38 11.48 -12.38
N PHE A 20 -8.42 10.68 -11.34
CA PHE A 20 -7.78 10.99 -10.07
C PHE A 20 -6.26 11.07 -10.21
N LYS A 21 -5.65 10.13 -10.92
CA LYS A 21 -4.20 10.14 -11.21
C LYS A 21 -3.76 11.33 -12.07
N GLU A 22 -4.60 11.78 -12.98
CA GLU A 22 -4.37 12.98 -13.79
C GLU A 22 -4.53 14.26 -12.97
N SER A 23 -5.30 14.22 -11.89
CA SER A 23 -5.42 15.34 -10.97
C SER A 23 -4.15 15.46 -10.11
N ARG A 24 -3.79 16.68 -9.74
CA ARG A 24 -2.63 16.93 -8.86
C ARG A 24 -2.89 16.54 -7.39
N LEU A 25 -4.03 15.93 -7.10
CA LEU A 25 -4.40 15.45 -5.77
C LEU A 25 -3.82 14.06 -5.46
N TYR A 26 -3.39 13.33 -6.50
CA TYR A 26 -2.74 12.03 -6.33
C TYR A 26 -1.32 12.23 -5.83
N ASP A 27 -1.04 11.75 -4.63
CA ASP A 27 0.31 11.72 -4.06
C ASP A 27 0.92 10.33 -4.24
N PRO A 28 1.79 10.12 -5.26
CA PRO A 28 2.44 8.83 -5.46
C PRO A 28 3.51 8.53 -4.41
N TYR A 29 3.83 9.48 -3.54
CA TYR A 29 4.89 9.36 -2.55
C TYR A 29 4.40 8.95 -1.15
N GLY A 30 3.16 8.52 -1.05
CA GLY A 30 2.67 7.85 0.16
C GLY A 30 3.48 6.58 0.40
N ILE A 31 4.24 6.54 1.49
CA ILE A 31 5.13 5.42 1.77
C ILE A 31 4.39 4.36 2.56
N TRP A 32 4.28 3.17 1.99
CA TRP A 32 3.55 2.06 2.55
C TRP A 32 4.46 0.89 2.88
N PHE A 33 4.13 0.18 3.96
CA PHE A 33 4.76 -1.09 4.25
C PHE A 33 4.10 -2.19 3.43
N VAL A 34 4.91 -2.94 2.72
CA VAL A 34 4.50 -4.20 2.12
C VAL A 34 4.85 -5.30 3.12
N THR A 35 3.84 -5.82 3.78
CA THR A 35 3.95 -7.04 4.56
C THR A 35 3.58 -8.23 3.67
N GLU A 36 3.75 -9.45 4.18
CA GLU A 36 3.43 -10.65 3.44
C GLU A 36 2.06 -10.56 2.78
N LYS A 37 2.07 -10.60 1.44
CA LYS A 37 0.86 -10.48 0.66
C LYS A 37 0.22 -11.83 0.44
N VAL A 38 -0.91 -12.06 1.08
CA VAL A 38 -1.72 -13.26 0.83
C VAL A 38 -2.82 -13.00 -0.19
N HIS A 39 -3.40 -11.78 -0.20
CA HIS A 39 -4.50 -11.42 -1.10
C HIS A 39 -4.50 -9.91 -1.40
N GLY A 40 -5.06 -9.54 -2.55
CA GLY A 40 -5.25 -8.16 -2.97
C GLY A 40 -4.06 -7.56 -3.73
N CYS A 41 -4.30 -6.44 -4.37
CA CYS A 41 -3.31 -5.72 -5.17
C CYS A 41 -3.21 -4.26 -4.74
N LEU A 42 -2.02 -3.71 -4.98
CA LEU A 42 -1.73 -2.28 -4.90
C LEU A 42 -1.66 -1.70 -6.32
N ASP A 43 -1.94 -0.43 -6.45
CA ASP A 43 -1.73 0.30 -7.71
C ASP A 43 -0.25 0.29 -8.13
N GLU A 44 0.00 0.20 -9.42
CA GLU A 44 1.36 0.09 -10.00
C GLU A 44 2.29 1.25 -9.63
N ASN A 45 1.73 2.43 -9.36
CA ASN A 45 2.50 3.62 -9.00
C ASN A 45 2.73 3.77 -7.49
N THR A 46 2.22 2.85 -6.68
CA THR A 46 2.48 2.86 -5.23
C THR A 46 3.97 2.78 -4.96
N ILE A 47 4.47 3.68 -4.14
CA ILE A 47 5.89 3.77 -3.81
C ILE A 47 6.21 2.85 -2.64
N ILE A 48 7.26 2.07 -2.82
CA ILE A 48 7.81 1.14 -1.84
C ILE A 48 9.22 1.59 -1.47
N GLN A 49 9.50 1.68 -0.19
CA GLN A 49 10.87 1.92 0.28
C GLN A 49 11.72 0.67 0.14
N THR A 50 12.88 0.82 -0.48
CA THR A 50 13.86 -0.26 -0.62
C THR A 50 15.20 0.13 -0.01
N SER A 51 16.09 -0.83 0.14
CA SER A 51 17.45 -0.60 0.64
C SER A 51 18.32 0.25 -0.29
N VAL A 52 17.86 0.48 -1.51
CA VAL A 52 18.56 1.30 -2.53
C VAL A 52 17.79 2.58 -2.91
N GLY A 53 16.73 2.91 -2.17
CA GLY A 53 15.87 4.07 -2.41
C GLY A 53 14.43 3.68 -2.76
N ASP A 54 13.61 4.66 -3.02
CA ASP A 54 12.19 4.48 -3.30
C ASP A 54 11.98 3.98 -4.73
N LYS A 55 11.11 2.99 -4.88
CA LYS A 55 10.69 2.44 -6.19
C LYS A 55 9.20 2.27 -6.25
N SER A 56 8.61 2.47 -7.43
CA SER A 56 7.23 2.08 -7.66
C SER A 56 7.09 0.55 -7.74
N ILE A 57 5.92 0.04 -7.41
CA ILE A 57 5.63 -1.40 -7.59
C ILE A 57 5.86 -1.81 -9.04
N LYS A 58 5.50 -0.97 -10.00
CA LYS A 58 5.77 -1.21 -11.43
C LYS A 58 7.26 -1.46 -11.69
N GLN A 59 8.14 -0.59 -11.19
CA GLN A 59 9.59 -0.76 -11.34
C GLN A 59 10.06 -2.08 -10.73
N ILE A 60 9.57 -2.43 -9.56
CA ILE A 60 9.91 -3.69 -8.88
C ILE A 60 9.45 -4.90 -9.72
N CYS A 61 8.24 -4.83 -10.31
CA CYS A 61 7.72 -5.88 -11.18
C CYS A 61 8.56 -6.04 -12.46
N GLU A 62 9.03 -4.94 -13.05
CA GLU A 62 9.86 -4.96 -14.26
C GLU A 62 11.27 -5.51 -13.98
N GLU A 63 11.82 -5.28 -12.80
CA GLU A 63 13.14 -5.77 -12.39
C GLU A 63 13.12 -7.25 -11.95
N TYR A 64 11.98 -7.76 -11.47
CA TYR A 64 11.85 -9.13 -11.00
C TYR A 64 12.07 -10.14 -12.14
N PRO A 65 12.81 -11.27 -11.96
CA PRO A 65 13.34 -11.79 -10.69
C PRO A 65 14.75 -11.29 -10.30
N ASN A 66 15.35 -10.39 -11.07
CA ASN A 66 16.72 -9.92 -10.88
C ASN A 66 16.81 -8.78 -9.85
N ILE A 67 16.16 -8.96 -8.71
CA ILE A 67 16.14 -7.99 -7.62
C ILE A 67 17.31 -8.29 -6.67
N ASP A 68 18.20 -7.30 -6.50
CA ASP A 68 19.37 -7.37 -5.63
C ASP A 68 19.30 -6.43 -4.41
N TYR A 69 18.09 -5.97 -4.10
CA TYR A 69 17.80 -5.09 -2.97
C TYR A 69 16.67 -5.65 -2.10
N GLN A 70 16.57 -5.13 -0.90
CA GLN A 70 15.54 -5.50 0.07
C GLN A 70 14.43 -4.47 0.15
N ILE A 71 13.26 -4.91 0.56
CA ILE A 71 12.07 -4.09 0.74
C ILE A 71 11.88 -3.82 2.22
N LYS A 72 11.58 -2.56 2.55
CA LYS A 72 11.26 -2.17 3.91
C LYS A 72 9.90 -2.75 4.33
N SER A 73 9.88 -3.46 5.41
CA SER A 73 8.73 -4.17 5.93
C SER A 73 8.54 -3.93 7.43
N TYR A 74 7.34 -4.18 7.90
CA TYR A 74 7.03 -4.18 9.33
C TYR A 74 6.77 -5.60 9.82
N ASN A 75 7.58 -6.02 10.77
CA ASN A 75 7.39 -7.30 11.45
C ASN A 75 6.36 -7.14 12.57
N VAL A 76 5.19 -7.75 12.40
CA VAL A 76 4.08 -7.62 13.35
C VAL A 76 4.33 -8.33 14.68
N ASP A 77 5.16 -9.36 14.69
CA ASP A 77 5.47 -10.12 15.90
C ASP A 77 6.47 -9.39 16.78
N THR A 78 7.53 -8.86 16.20
CA THR A 78 8.55 -8.08 16.92
C THR A 78 8.21 -6.61 17.04
N LYS A 79 7.20 -6.14 16.29
CA LYS A 79 6.80 -4.71 16.17
C LYS A 79 7.95 -3.80 15.76
N THR A 80 8.78 -4.28 14.84
CA THR A 80 9.95 -3.57 14.32
C THR A 80 9.91 -3.44 12.83
N VAL A 81 10.57 -2.39 12.34
CA VAL A 81 10.83 -2.20 10.90
C VAL A 81 12.08 -2.97 10.53
N GLU A 82 12.02 -3.72 9.45
CA GLU A 82 13.13 -4.51 8.92
C GLU A 82 13.17 -4.45 7.40
N TYR A 83 14.30 -4.82 6.82
CA TYR A 83 14.43 -5.02 5.38
C TYR A 83 14.39 -6.51 5.07
N VAL A 84 13.56 -6.91 4.12
CA VAL A 84 13.33 -8.30 3.74
C VAL A 84 13.50 -8.49 2.24
N ASP A 85 13.87 -9.70 1.83
CA ASP A 85 14.01 -10.04 0.44
C ASP A 85 12.63 -10.07 -0.25
N CYS A 86 12.59 -9.59 -1.49
CA CYS A 86 11.39 -9.66 -2.32
C CYS A 86 11.32 -11.03 -3.00
N THR A 87 10.46 -11.90 -2.52
CA THR A 87 10.42 -13.31 -2.97
C THR A 87 9.34 -13.62 -3.99
N ASN A 88 8.25 -12.87 -4.02
CA ASN A 88 7.13 -13.09 -4.92
C ASN A 88 6.59 -11.77 -5.47
N VAL A 89 6.68 -11.60 -6.76
CA VAL A 89 6.08 -10.46 -7.47
C VAL A 89 5.13 -11.01 -8.53
N SER A 90 3.91 -10.51 -8.53
CA SER A 90 2.91 -10.89 -9.52
C SER A 90 2.15 -9.67 -10.01
N VAL A 91 1.78 -9.69 -11.28
CA VAL A 91 0.92 -8.70 -11.91
C VAL A 91 -0.42 -9.36 -12.19
N GLN A 92 -1.50 -8.68 -11.88
CA GLN A 92 -2.84 -9.11 -12.20
C GLN A 92 -3.50 -8.09 -13.12
N ASP A 93 -4.03 -8.57 -14.23
CA ASP A 93 -4.83 -7.79 -15.16
C ASP A 93 -6.31 -7.82 -14.78
N ASN A 94 -7.08 -6.84 -15.26
CA ASN A 94 -8.53 -6.80 -15.15
C ASN A 94 -9.10 -6.77 -13.72
N ILE A 95 -8.44 -6.06 -12.83
CA ILE A 95 -8.98 -5.82 -11.51
C ILE A 95 -9.99 -4.69 -11.58
N ASN A 96 -11.25 -4.97 -11.21
CA ASN A 96 -12.37 -4.04 -11.36
C ASN A 96 -12.79 -3.35 -10.05
N ASN A 97 -12.20 -3.71 -8.93
CA ASN A 97 -12.68 -3.28 -7.62
C ASN A 97 -11.57 -2.56 -6.84
N TRP A 98 -11.38 -1.30 -7.17
CA TRP A 98 -10.40 -0.43 -6.55
C TRP A 98 -11.01 0.47 -5.49
N PHE A 99 -10.28 0.68 -4.41
CA PHE A 99 -10.59 1.62 -3.34
C PHE A 99 -9.49 2.66 -3.21
N LEU A 100 -9.91 3.91 -3.01
CA LEU A 100 -9.03 5.00 -2.63
C LEU A 100 -9.15 5.21 -1.12
N ILE A 101 -8.06 4.99 -0.41
CA ILE A 101 -7.95 5.29 1.02
C ILE A 101 -7.26 6.64 1.17
N THR A 102 -7.89 7.57 1.87
CA THR A 102 -7.30 8.87 2.18
C THR A 102 -7.07 8.96 3.68
N LEU A 103 -5.84 9.23 4.07
CA LEU A 103 -5.46 9.42 5.46
C LEU A 103 -5.67 10.87 5.90
N GLU A 104 -5.65 11.10 7.20
CA GLU A 104 -5.85 12.42 7.82
C GLU A 104 -4.79 13.44 7.38
N ASP A 105 -3.58 13.00 7.07
CA ASP A 105 -2.50 13.85 6.58
C ASP A 105 -2.56 14.12 5.06
N GLY A 106 -3.59 13.63 4.39
CA GLY A 106 -3.77 13.76 2.94
C GLY A 106 -3.07 12.67 2.12
N THR A 107 -2.39 11.73 2.74
CA THR A 107 -1.80 10.57 2.05
C THR A 107 -2.88 9.69 1.45
N ASN A 108 -2.65 9.24 0.22
CA ASN A 108 -3.58 8.41 -0.54
C ASN A 108 -2.99 7.05 -0.87
N LEU A 109 -3.83 6.03 -0.80
CA LEU A 109 -3.49 4.67 -1.20
C LEU A 109 -4.59 4.10 -2.09
N VAL A 110 -4.21 3.54 -3.23
CA VAL A 110 -5.12 2.86 -4.16
C VAL A 110 -4.87 1.37 -4.10
N VAL A 111 -5.88 0.63 -3.69
CA VAL A 111 -5.80 -0.81 -3.43
C VAL A 111 -7.07 -1.53 -3.87
N THR A 112 -6.98 -2.83 -4.05
CA THR A 112 -8.18 -3.65 -4.27
C THR A 112 -8.95 -3.89 -2.96
N ALA A 113 -10.25 -4.16 -3.06
CA ALA A 113 -11.14 -4.38 -1.93
C ALA A 113 -10.66 -5.46 -0.96
N ASN A 114 -10.08 -6.52 -1.50
CA ASN A 114 -9.60 -7.68 -0.72
C ASN A 114 -8.16 -7.53 -0.20
N HIS A 115 -7.51 -6.39 -0.45
CA HIS A 115 -6.19 -6.13 0.13
C HIS A 115 -6.28 -6.03 1.64
N LYS A 116 -5.38 -6.71 2.34
CA LYS A 116 -5.36 -6.72 3.81
C LYS A 116 -4.41 -5.66 4.34
N ILE A 117 -4.90 -4.87 5.28
CA ILE A 117 -4.16 -3.84 5.97
C ILE A 117 -4.07 -4.19 7.45
N TYR A 118 -2.90 -4.03 8.02
CA TYR A 118 -2.67 -4.26 9.45
C TYR A 118 -3.22 -3.10 10.29
N LEU A 119 -4.03 -3.44 11.29
CA LEU A 119 -4.58 -2.51 12.27
C LEU A 119 -3.87 -2.71 13.61
N PRO A 120 -2.95 -1.82 13.99
CA PRO A 120 -2.12 -2.01 15.18
C PRO A 120 -2.91 -1.99 16.49
N GLU A 121 -4.00 -1.23 16.58
CA GLU A 121 -4.87 -1.21 17.76
C GLU A 121 -5.59 -2.54 18.00
N HIS A 122 -5.88 -3.27 16.93
CA HIS A 122 -6.58 -4.55 16.98
C HIS A 122 -5.65 -5.74 16.84
N ASN A 123 -4.37 -5.49 16.57
CA ASN A 123 -3.35 -6.52 16.30
C ASN A 123 -3.83 -7.58 15.29
N CYS A 124 -4.45 -7.12 14.22
CA CYS A 124 -4.99 -7.98 13.17
C CYS A 124 -4.92 -7.33 11.79
N TYR A 125 -5.07 -8.17 10.76
CA TYR A 125 -5.28 -7.71 9.40
C TYR A 125 -6.76 -7.64 9.08
N ARG A 126 -7.17 -6.60 8.35
CA ARG A 126 -8.53 -6.42 7.88
C ARG A 126 -8.54 -6.09 6.39
N GLN A 127 -9.49 -6.63 5.64
CA GLN A 127 -9.68 -6.28 4.24
C GLN A 127 -10.12 -4.83 4.11
N VAL A 128 -9.73 -4.16 3.02
CA VAL A 128 -10.02 -2.74 2.80
C VAL A 128 -11.52 -2.47 2.79
N ASP A 129 -12.33 -3.36 2.21
CA ASP A 129 -13.79 -3.22 2.18
C ASP A 129 -14.46 -3.38 3.56
N GLN A 130 -13.72 -3.78 4.56
CA GLN A 130 -14.18 -3.94 5.94
C GLN A 130 -13.61 -2.88 6.89
N LEU A 131 -12.80 -1.96 6.39
CA LEU A 131 -12.27 -0.85 7.18
C LEU A 131 -13.38 0.15 7.53
N GLN A 132 -13.21 0.79 8.68
CA GLN A 132 -14.11 1.83 9.18
C GLN A 132 -13.38 3.16 9.32
N VAL A 133 -14.08 4.24 9.01
CA VAL A 133 -13.55 5.59 9.24
C VAL A 133 -13.17 5.75 10.71
N GLY A 134 -11.93 6.12 10.96
CA GLY A 134 -11.36 6.23 12.30
C GLY A 134 -10.38 5.11 12.67
N ASP A 135 -10.32 4.02 11.89
CA ASP A 135 -9.28 3.00 12.08
C ASP A 135 -7.88 3.62 11.93
N LEU A 136 -6.95 3.20 12.76
CA LEU A 136 -5.55 3.64 12.69
C LEU A 136 -4.74 2.71 11.80
N LEU A 137 -4.09 3.27 10.82
CA LEU A 137 -3.18 2.57 9.93
C LEU A 137 -1.72 2.87 10.32
N LEU A 138 -0.86 1.91 10.07
CA LEU A 138 0.56 2.04 10.32
C LEU A 138 1.25 2.59 9.06
N VAL A 139 1.86 3.76 9.20
CA VAL A 139 2.62 4.40 8.12
C VAL A 139 4.04 4.72 8.56
N THR A 140 4.96 4.80 7.60
CA THR A 140 6.30 5.31 7.88
C THR A 140 6.30 6.83 7.89
N GLU A 141 7.18 7.41 8.67
CA GLU A 141 7.51 8.82 8.50
C GLU A 141 8.27 9.03 7.17
N LYS A 142 7.92 10.08 6.51
CA LYS A 142 8.62 10.50 5.29
C LYS A 142 10.02 11.01 5.61
#